data_f653dc0f7eb4e9d61e5c8d0574b7f7e4
#
_entry.id   f653dc0f7eb4e9d61e5c8d0574b7f7e4
#
_cell.length_a   1.000
_cell.length_b   1.000
_cell.length_c   1.000
_cell.angle_alpha   90.00
_cell.angle_beta   90.00
_cell.angle_gamma   90.00
#
_symmetry.space_group_name_H-M   'P 1'
#
loop_
_entity.id
_entity.type
_entity.pdbx_description
1 polymer ?
#
loop_
_entity_poly.entity_id
_entity_poly.type
_entity_poly.pdbx_seq_one_letter_code
_entity_poly.pdbx_strand_id
1 'polypeptide(L)'
;MNKSSLTFVFISISILTFILGSWQLFRLNWKNDLMDNINNSIINPDLFSNDNKYNNLVSVKLDKNYTILDKPIFIESKTFKGKPGYHLILPLKYNNEIYSVINFGWFKDKDSDQVKNIIKKYLAVNNAKVYIREFNSDKPFFTPENNLLNNTWYSVNKDDFNQFYKYEFPSKYYFVLLDDRITKYSFNPLVFLRNNHLNY
;
A
#
# COMPACT_ATOMS: atom_id res chain seq x y z
N MET A 1 -5.31 -50.05 22.18
CA MET A 1 -6.14 -49.23 21.30
C MET A 1 -6.88 -50.16 20.35
N ASN A 2 -8.23 -50.14 20.35
CA ASN A 2 -9.03 -51.03 19.52
C ASN A 2 -8.78 -50.72 18.03
N LYS A 3 -8.74 -51.78 17.16
CA LYS A 3 -8.54 -51.60 15.71
C LYS A 3 -9.52 -50.60 15.09
N SER A 4 -10.78 -50.56 15.53
CA SER A 4 -11.80 -49.60 15.07
C SER A 4 -11.47 -48.15 15.46
N SER A 5 -10.90 -47.90 16.63
CA SER A 5 -10.48 -46.57 17.05
C SER A 5 -9.32 -46.03 16.19
N LEU A 6 -8.38 -46.94 15.83
CA LEU A 6 -7.26 -46.60 14.96
C LEU A 6 -7.75 -46.22 13.57
N THR A 7 -8.65 -47.01 12.98
CA THR A 7 -9.26 -46.74 11.67
C THR A 7 -9.99 -45.39 11.64
N PHE A 8 -10.75 -45.10 12.69
CA PHE A 8 -11.46 -43.83 12.82
C PHE A 8 -10.49 -42.64 12.84
N VAL A 9 -9.38 -42.74 13.57
CA VAL A 9 -8.34 -41.69 13.59
C VAL A 9 -7.74 -41.45 12.19
N PHE A 10 -7.40 -42.54 11.48
CA PHE A 10 -6.85 -42.43 10.12
C PHE A 10 -7.84 -41.76 9.12
N ILE A 11 -9.12 -42.15 9.20
CA ILE A 11 -10.17 -41.53 8.37
C ILE A 11 -10.30 -40.03 8.69
N SER A 12 -10.32 -39.67 9.96
CA SER A 12 -10.43 -38.27 10.39
C SER A 12 -9.23 -37.43 9.91
N ILE A 13 -8.01 -37.96 10.01
CA ILE A 13 -6.81 -37.29 9.51
C ILE A 13 -6.88 -37.14 7.99
N SER A 14 -7.31 -38.19 7.26
CA SER A 14 -7.45 -38.12 5.79
C SER A 14 -8.46 -37.08 5.36
N ILE A 15 -9.59 -36.98 6.01
CA ILE A 15 -10.61 -35.94 5.74
C ILE A 15 -10.03 -34.55 6.01
N LEU A 16 -9.35 -34.36 7.15
CA LEU A 16 -8.75 -33.08 7.51
C LEU A 16 -7.70 -32.63 6.50
N THR A 17 -6.82 -33.54 6.10
CA THR A 17 -5.78 -33.23 5.07
C THR A 17 -6.37 -32.93 3.71
N PHE A 18 -7.45 -33.62 3.32
CA PHE A 18 -8.19 -33.33 2.09
C PHE A 18 -8.82 -31.93 2.10
N ILE A 19 -9.46 -31.56 3.21
CA ILE A 19 -10.05 -30.22 3.39
C ILE A 19 -8.95 -29.14 3.31
N LEU A 20 -7.83 -29.33 4.00
CA LEU A 20 -6.71 -28.40 3.98
C LEU A 20 -6.09 -28.29 2.57
N GLY A 21 -5.93 -29.40 1.87
CA GLY A 21 -5.43 -29.41 0.48
C GLY A 21 -6.35 -28.66 -0.47
N SER A 22 -7.66 -28.91 -0.39
CA SER A 22 -8.67 -28.21 -1.20
C SER A 22 -8.68 -26.71 -0.90
N TRP A 23 -8.58 -26.32 0.37
CA TRP A 23 -8.48 -24.91 0.77
C TRP A 23 -7.23 -24.23 0.19
N GLN A 24 -6.08 -24.91 0.18
CA GLN A 24 -4.84 -24.38 -0.39
C GLN A 24 -4.97 -24.11 -1.91
N LEU A 25 -5.62 -25.01 -2.65
CA LEU A 25 -5.87 -24.83 -4.09
C LEU A 25 -6.81 -23.64 -4.33
N PHE A 26 -7.88 -23.53 -3.56
CA PHE A 26 -8.79 -22.38 -3.67
C PHE A 26 -8.06 -21.05 -3.38
N ARG A 27 -7.26 -21.02 -2.30
CA ARG A 27 -6.44 -19.85 -1.96
C ARG A 27 -5.44 -19.49 -3.04
N LEU A 28 -4.82 -20.49 -3.69
CA LEU A 28 -3.89 -20.27 -4.79
C LEU A 28 -4.57 -19.59 -5.98
N ASN A 29 -5.71 -20.11 -6.42
CA ASN A 29 -6.47 -19.55 -7.53
C ASN A 29 -6.90 -18.10 -7.23
N TRP A 30 -7.50 -17.87 -6.06
CA TRP A 30 -7.87 -16.53 -5.64
C TRP A 30 -6.68 -15.54 -5.66
N LYS A 31 -5.50 -16.00 -5.22
CA LYS A 31 -4.30 -15.16 -5.22
C LYS A 31 -3.78 -14.86 -6.63
N ASN A 32 -3.85 -15.83 -7.53
CA ASN A 32 -3.48 -15.64 -8.94
C ASN A 32 -4.42 -14.63 -9.61
N ASP A 33 -5.73 -14.77 -9.43
CA ASP A 33 -6.72 -13.82 -9.97
C ASP A 33 -6.47 -12.39 -9.45
N LEU A 34 -6.15 -12.26 -8.15
CA LEU A 34 -5.80 -10.96 -7.57
C LEU A 34 -4.53 -10.37 -8.20
N MET A 35 -3.50 -11.19 -8.41
CA MET A 35 -2.24 -10.75 -9.06
C MET A 35 -2.49 -10.32 -10.51
N ASP A 36 -3.30 -11.06 -11.26
CA ASP A 36 -3.62 -10.75 -12.65
C ASP A 36 -4.41 -9.44 -12.75
N ASN A 37 -5.37 -9.22 -11.86
CA ASN A 37 -6.12 -7.96 -11.78
C ASN A 37 -5.21 -6.76 -11.48
N ILE A 38 -4.28 -6.91 -10.55
CA ILE A 38 -3.31 -5.85 -10.23
C ILE A 38 -2.39 -5.60 -11.43
N ASN A 39 -1.85 -6.65 -12.06
CA ASN A 39 -1.00 -6.54 -13.25
C ASN A 39 -1.72 -5.80 -14.38
N ASN A 40 -2.94 -6.19 -14.67
CA ASN A 40 -3.75 -5.57 -15.72
C ASN A 40 -3.99 -4.08 -15.43
N SER A 41 -4.25 -3.73 -14.17
CA SER A 41 -4.41 -2.32 -13.76
C SER A 41 -3.11 -1.51 -13.87
N ILE A 42 -1.94 -2.12 -13.70
CA ILE A 42 -0.64 -1.44 -13.89
C ILE A 42 -0.37 -1.17 -15.37
N ILE A 43 -0.71 -2.12 -16.24
CA ILE A 43 -0.51 -1.98 -17.69
C ILE A 43 -1.46 -0.92 -18.26
N ASN A 44 -2.74 -1.01 -17.93
CA ASN A 44 -3.81 -0.14 -18.43
C ASN A 44 -4.58 0.50 -17.27
N PRO A 45 -3.98 1.47 -16.56
CA PRO A 45 -4.64 2.12 -15.44
C PRO A 45 -5.76 3.05 -15.92
N ASP A 46 -6.95 2.90 -15.34
CA ASP A 46 -8.08 3.80 -15.53
C ASP A 46 -7.85 5.16 -14.83
N LEU A 47 -8.61 6.18 -15.22
CA LEU A 47 -8.67 7.42 -14.46
C LEU A 47 -9.35 7.19 -13.12
N PHE A 48 -8.75 7.73 -12.06
CA PHE A 48 -9.35 7.68 -10.73
C PHE A 48 -10.65 8.49 -10.70
N SER A 49 -11.73 7.89 -10.18
CA SER A 49 -13.01 8.54 -9.91
C SER A 49 -13.40 8.35 -8.45
N ASN A 50 -13.88 9.41 -7.82
CA ASN A 50 -14.31 9.39 -6.41
C ASN A 50 -15.52 8.48 -6.17
N ASP A 51 -16.33 8.26 -7.19
CA ASP A 51 -17.58 7.49 -7.11
C ASP A 51 -17.37 5.98 -7.19
N ASN A 52 -16.17 5.55 -7.61
CA ASN A 52 -15.86 4.15 -7.77
C ASN A 52 -15.33 3.52 -6.47
N LYS A 53 -15.75 2.28 -6.23
CA LYS A 53 -15.08 1.41 -5.24
C LYS A 53 -13.87 0.74 -5.88
N TYR A 54 -12.74 0.88 -5.23
CA TYR A 54 -11.50 0.24 -5.66
C TYR A 54 -11.07 -0.82 -4.65
N ASN A 55 -10.51 -1.90 -5.16
CA ASN A 55 -9.78 -2.86 -4.33
C ASN A 55 -8.38 -2.31 -4.00
N ASN A 56 -7.84 -2.72 -2.86
CA ASN A 56 -6.46 -2.40 -2.51
C ASN A 56 -5.49 -2.84 -3.62
N LEU A 57 -4.45 -2.03 -3.86
CA LEU A 57 -3.38 -2.27 -4.81
C LEU A 57 -3.77 -2.13 -6.30
N VAL A 58 -5.01 -1.79 -6.62
CA VAL A 58 -5.38 -1.44 -8.00
C VAL A 58 -4.67 -0.14 -8.42
N SER A 59 -4.13 -0.13 -9.63
CA SER A 59 -3.45 1.03 -10.19
C SER A 59 -4.43 1.92 -10.96
N VAL A 60 -4.29 3.24 -10.78
CA VAL A 60 -5.08 4.26 -11.46
C VAL A 60 -4.19 5.43 -11.89
N LYS A 61 -4.71 6.29 -12.76
CA LYS A 61 -4.11 7.58 -13.10
C LYS A 61 -4.83 8.71 -12.40
N LEU A 62 -4.05 9.63 -11.83
CA LEU A 62 -4.59 10.90 -11.33
C LEU A 62 -4.69 11.91 -12.48
N ASP A 63 -5.79 12.64 -12.56
CA ASP A 63 -5.98 13.67 -13.58
C ASP A 63 -5.24 14.98 -13.23
N LYS A 64 -5.40 16.02 -14.09
CA LYS A 64 -4.76 17.32 -13.93
C LYS A 64 -5.25 18.15 -12.73
N ASN A 65 -6.37 17.77 -12.13
CA ASN A 65 -6.96 18.50 -10.99
C ASN A 65 -6.28 18.14 -9.67
N TYR A 66 -5.44 17.09 -9.70
CA TYR A 66 -4.66 16.68 -8.53
C TYR A 66 -3.33 17.44 -8.48
N THR A 67 -3.05 18.03 -7.32
CA THR A 67 -1.81 18.71 -6.99
C THR A 67 -1.31 18.29 -5.61
N ILE A 68 -0.04 18.53 -5.29
CA ILE A 68 0.48 18.27 -3.94
C ILE A 68 0.62 19.57 -3.15
N LEU A 69 0.51 19.46 -1.83
CA LEU A 69 0.85 20.53 -0.89
C LEU A 69 2.24 20.25 -0.30
N ASP A 70 3.12 21.27 -0.31
CA ASP A 70 4.46 21.16 0.27
C ASP A 70 4.42 21.22 1.80
N LYS A 71 3.93 20.14 2.40
CA LYS A 71 3.93 19.86 3.85
C LYS A 71 4.28 18.39 4.06
N PRO A 72 5.55 18.01 3.90
CA PRO A 72 5.97 16.62 3.94
C PRO A 72 5.87 16.01 5.32
N ILE A 73 5.46 14.74 5.35
CA ILE A 73 5.56 13.84 6.49
C ILE A 73 6.51 12.70 6.11
N PHE A 74 7.32 12.27 7.08
CA PHE A 74 8.24 11.15 6.90
C PHE A 74 7.86 10.00 7.81
N ILE A 75 7.43 8.88 7.22
CA ILE A 75 7.17 7.65 7.99
C ILE A 75 8.50 7.00 8.33
N GLU A 76 8.76 6.88 9.64
CA GLU A 76 9.99 6.36 10.25
C GLU A 76 10.14 4.83 10.05
N SER A 77 11.35 4.36 10.33
CA SER A 77 11.67 2.93 10.44
C SER A 77 11.33 2.11 9.20
N LYS A 78 11.49 2.71 8.00
CA LYS A 78 11.35 2.00 6.73
C LYS A 78 12.70 1.53 6.23
N THR A 79 12.78 0.29 5.79
CA THR A 79 14.02 -0.28 5.26
C THR A 79 13.85 -0.61 3.78
N PHE A 80 14.90 -0.39 3.01
CA PHE A 80 14.99 -0.81 1.63
C PHE A 80 16.35 -1.47 1.38
N LYS A 81 16.36 -2.74 0.92
CA LYS A 81 17.59 -3.54 0.71
C LYS A 81 18.52 -3.49 1.92
N GLY A 82 17.95 -3.63 3.13
CA GLY A 82 18.69 -3.61 4.40
C GLY A 82 19.17 -2.23 4.86
N LYS A 83 18.91 -1.15 4.13
CA LYS A 83 19.27 0.22 4.52
C LYS A 83 18.09 0.91 5.20
N PRO A 84 18.28 1.53 6.38
CA PRO A 84 17.24 2.31 7.04
C PRO A 84 16.96 3.61 6.28
N GLY A 85 15.72 4.10 6.36
CA GLY A 85 15.27 5.31 5.73
C GLY A 85 13.81 5.61 6.07
N TYR A 86 13.16 6.38 5.21
CA TYR A 86 11.84 6.96 5.44
C TYR A 86 10.95 6.80 4.22
N HIS A 87 9.62 6.76 4.41
CA HIS A 87 8.69 7.01 3.32
C HIS A 87 8.24 8.47 3.34
N LEU A 88 8.34 9.13 2.19
CA LEU A 88 7.87 10.50 2.01
C LEU A 88 6.37 10.50 1.70
N ILE A 89 5.58 11.17 2.54
CA ILE A 89 4.15 11.37 2.37
C ILE A 89 3.87 12.85 2.19
N LEU A 90 3.06 13.19 1.19
CA LEU A 90 2.62 14.54 0.92
C LEU A 90 1.10 14.60 0.83
N PRO A 91 0.45 15.69 1.32
CA PRO A 91 -0.97 15.89 1.09
C PRO A 91 -1.26 16.04 -0.39
N LEU A 92 -2.30 15.34 -0.84
CA LEU A 92 -2.84 15.41 -2.19
C LEU A 92 -4.08 16.30 -2.17
N LYS A 93 -4.10 17.31 -3.02
CA LYS A 93 -5.22 18.22 -3.23
C LYS A 93 -5.99 17.83 -4.49
N TYR A 94 -7.29 17.98 -4.46
CA TYR A 94 -8.17 17.92 -5.61
C TYR A 94 -8.98 19.21 -5.68
N ASN A 95 -8.96 19.90 -6.82
CA ASN A 95 -9.62 21.20 -6.99
C ASN A 95 -9.26 22.22 -5.86
N ASN A 96 -7.98 22.27 -5.46
CA ASN A 96 -7.41 23.11 -4.42
C ASN A 96 -7.79 22.77 -2.95
N GLU A 97 -8.61 21.74 -2.71
CA GLU A 97 -8.90 21.24 -1.37
C GLU A 97 -8.06 20.00 -1.07
N ILE A 98 -7.67 19.81 0.20
CA ILE A 98 -6.95 18.60 0.60
C ILE A 98 -7.91 17.41 0.46
N TYR A 99 -7.53 16.44 -0.35
CA TYR A 99 -8.36 15.27 -0.64
C TYR A 99 -7.87 14.01 0.07
N SER A 100 -6.56 13.79 0.08
CA SER A 100 -5.93 12.60 0.64
C SER A 100 -4.42 12.84 0.82
N VAL A 101 -3.64 11.76 0.89
CA VAL A 101 -2.18 11.80 0.87
C VAL A 101 -1.63 10.89 -0.22
N ILE A 102 -0.42 11.22 -0.69
CA ILE A 102 0.33 10.40 -1.62
C ILE A 102 1.69 10.03 -1.04
N ASN A 103 2.04 8.74 -1.10
CA ASN A 103 3.33 8.19 -0.69
C ASN A 103 4.25 8.14 -1.92
N PHE A 104 5.37 8.84 -1.84
CA PHE A 104 6.40 8.89 -2.89
C PHE A 104 7.46 7.78 -2.79
N GLY A 105 7.30 6.85 -1.84
CA GLY A 105 8.23 5.76 -1.64
C GLY A 105 9.34 6.06 -0.65
N TRP A 106 10.40 5.25 -0.70
CA TRP A 106 11.47 5.26 0.27
C TRP A 106 12.59 6.26 -0.09
N PHE A 107 13.10 6.94 0.92
CA PHE A 107 14.24 7.86 0.86
C PHE A 107 15.19 7.58 2.02
N LYS A 108 16.50 7.76 1.77
CA LYS A 108 17.52 7.54 2.79
C LYS A 108 17.53 8.68 3.81
N ASP A 109 17.45 9.92 3.33
CA ASP A 109 17.61 11.12 4.14
C ASP A 109 16.44 12.09 3.91
N LYS A 110 15.92 12.71 4.98
CA LYS A 110 14.76 13.63 4.94
C LYS A 110 15.07 14.93 4.18
N ASP A 111 16.28 15.45 4.33
CA ASP A 111 16.72 16.75 3.79
C ASP A 111 17.49 16.63 2.47
N SER A 112 17.43 15.48 1.81
CA SER A 112 18.14 15.28 0.55
C SER A 112 17.64 16.21 -0.56
N ASP A 113 18.53 16.67 -1.44
CA ASP A 113 18.15 17.43 -2.64
C ASP A 113 17.20 16.62 -3.52
N GLN A 114 17.26 15.30 -3.44
CA GLN A 114 16.33 14.41 -4.11
C GLN A 114 14.88 14.61 -3.64
N VAL A 115 14.65 14.73 -2.32
CA VAL A 115 13.33 15.02 -1.74
C VAL A 115 12.83 16.39 -2.20
N LYS A 116 13.70 17.41 -2.10
CA LYS A 116 13.36 18.80 -2.53
C LYS A 116 13.02 18.88 -4.02
N ASN A 117 13.78 18.19 -4.87
CA ASN A 117 13.55 18.15 -6.31
C ASN A 117 12.25 17.41 -6.66
N ILE A 118 11.91 16.34 -5.95
CA ILE A 118 10.65 15.63 -6.14
C ILE A 118 9.48 16.52 -5.78
N ILE A 119 9.49 17.16 -4.62
CA ILE A 119 8.42 18.08 -4.21
C ILE A 119 8.20 19.15 -5.28
N LYS A 120 9.27 19.79 -5.78
CA LYS A 120 9.18 20.81 -6.85
C LYS A 120 8.63 20.24 -8.16
N LYS A 121 9.06 19.05 -8.57
CA LYS A 121 8.66 18.42 -9.83
C LYS A 121 7.19 18.00 -9.84
N TYR A 122 6.66 17.61 -8.68
CA TYR A 122 5.32 17.05 -8.55
C TYR A 122 4.29 18.00 -7.97
N LEU A 123 4.55 19.31 -7.96
CA LEU A 123 3.51 20.29 -7.63
C LEU A 123 2.22 20.07 -8.44
N ALA A 124 2.34 19.57 -9.68
CA ALA A 124 1.21 19.08 -10.47
C ALA A 124 1.38 17.57 -10.76
N VAL A 125 0.49 16.74 -10.25
CA VAL A 125 0.53 15.25 -10.36
C VAL A 125 -0.22 14.79 -11.63
N ASN A 126 -0.05 15.51 -12.75
CA ASN A 126 -0.78 15.23 -13.98
C ASN A 126 -0.38 13.87 -14.58
N ASN A 127 -1.38 13.00 -14.81
CA ASN A 127 -1.22 11.63 -15.33
C ASN A 127 -0.28 10.74 -14.51
N ALA A 128 -0.08 11.04 -13.22
CA ALA A 128 0.70 10.16 -12.37
C ALA A 128 0.00 8.81 -12.22
N LYS A 129 0.75 7.74 -12.45
CA LYS A 129 0.31 6.39 -12.11
C LYS A 129 0.51 6.16 -10.63
N VAL A 130 -0.55 5.78 -9.96
CA VAL A 130 -0.54 5.48 -8.53
C VAL A 130 -1.29 4.17 -8.28
N TYR A 131 -0.99 3.46 -7.22
CA TYR A 131 -1.90 2.44 -6.73
C TYR A 131 -2.61 2.89 -5.46
N ILE A 132 -3.81 2.37 -5.29
CA ILE A 132 -4.73 2.74 -4.22
C ILE A 132 -4.50 1.85 -3.01
N ARG A 133 -4.50 2.44 -1.82
CA ARG A 133 -4.53 1.74 -0.54
C ARG A 133 -5.61 2.32 0.36
N GLU A 134 -6.31 1.47 1.08
CA GLU A 134 -7.21 1.95 2.13
C GLU A 134 -6.40 2.43 3.34
N PHE A 135 -6.85 3.53 3.94
CA PHE A 135 -6.27 3.99 5.20
C PHE A 135 -6.43 2.92 6.28
N ASN A 136 -5.46 2.82 7.18
CA ASN A 136 -5.44 1.89 8.31
C ASN A 136 -5.41 0.40 7.95
N SER A 137 -5.30 0.05 6.64
CA SER A 137 -5.26 -1.34 6.19
C SER A 137 -3.97 -2.10 6.57
N ASP A 138 -2.91 -1.38 6.93
CA ASP A 138 -1.56 -1.93 7.01
C ASP A 138 -0.81 -1.64 8.31
N LYS A 139 -1.50 -1.31 9.41
CA LYS A 139 -0.80 -1.12 10.68
C LYS A 139 -0.44 -2.47 11.28
N PRO A 140 0.85 -2.89 11.26
CA PRO A 140 1.27 -4.10 11.95
C PRO A 140 1.01 -3.98 13.47
N PHE A 141 0.72 -5.09 14.12
CA PHE A 141 0.32 -5.13 15.54
C PHE A 141 1.34 -4.44 16.49
N PHE A 142 2.64 -4.54 16.18
CA PHE A 142 3.71 -3.94 16.98
C PHE A 142 4.17 -2.56 16.49
N THR A 143 3.43 -1.89 15.60
CA THR A 143 3.81 -0.55 15.14
C THR A 143 3.51 0.48 16.21
N PRO A 144 4.50 1.31 16.62
CA PRO A 144 4.27 2.41 17.55
C PRO A 144 3.18 3.36 17.05
N GLU A 145 2.58 4.09 17.98
CA GLU A 145 1.64 5.14 17.62
C GLU A 145 2.37 6.36 17.09
N ASN A 146 1.71 7.10 16.20
CA ASN A 146 2.23 8.35 15.69
C ASN A 146 2.26 9.41 16.81
N ASN A 147 3.30 10.24 16.83
CA ASN A 147 3.40 11.37 17.74
C ASN A 147 3.29 12.68 16.96
N LEU A 148 2.09 13.25 16.96
CA LEU A 148 1.77 14.45 16.17
C LEU A 148 2.47 15.69 16.70
N LEU A 149 2.70 15.78 18.01
CA LEU A 149 3.38 16.92 18.65
C LEU A 149 4.84 17.02 18.21
N ASN A 150 5.51 15.88 18.10
CA ASN A 150 6.91 15.80 17.69
C ASN A 150 7.09 15.56 16.19
N ASN A 151 6.00 15.52 15.41
CA ASN A 151 5.99 15.20 13.99
C ASN A 151 6.73 13.88 13.68
N THR A 152 6.50 12.86 14.51
CA THR A 152 7.11 11.53 14.37
C THR A 152 6.06 10.52 13.94
N TRP A 153 6.29 9.86 12.81
CA TRP A 153 5.29 9.03 12.14
C TRP A 153 5.81 7.62 11.89
N TYR A 154 5.00 6.61 12.19
CA TYR A 154 5.32 5.19 12.00
C TYR A 154 4.34 4.48 11.05
N SER A 155 3.13 5.01 10.91
CA SER A 155 2.07 4.43 10.09
C SER A 155 1.23 5.48 9.37
N VAL A 156 0.57 5.05 8.29
CA VAL A 156 -0.42 5.85 7.56
C VAL A 156 -1.76 5.66 8.25
N ASN A 157 -2.17 6.65 9.06
CA ASN A 157 -3.44 6.65 9.79
C ASN A 157 -4.25 7.88 9.41
N LYS A 158 -5.52 7.71 9.00
CA LYS A 158 -6.36 8.79 8.53
C LYS A 158 -6.67 9.81 9.64
N ASP A 159 -7.00 9.35 10.82
CA ASP A 159 -7.41 10.20 11.94
C ASP A 159 -6.24 11.07 12.40
N ASP A 160 -5.03 10.50 12.45
CA ASP A 160 -3.81 11.22 12.77
C ASP A 160 -3.50 12.31 11.73
N PHE A 161 -3.69 12.01 10.45
CA PHE A 161 -3.54 13.02 9.39
C PHE A 161 -4.59 14.11 9.47
N ASN A 162 -5.86 13.76 9.71
CA ASN A 162 -6.93 14.72 9.89
C ASN A 162 -6.61 15.69 11.04
N GLN A 163 -6.14 15.15 12.16
CA GLN A 163 -5.75 15.96 13.31
C GLN A 163 -4.53 16.85 13.03
N PHE A 164 -3.49 16.32 12.37
CA PHE A 164 -2.27 17.06 12.07
C PHE A 164 -2.49 18.20 11.08
N TYR A 165 -3.25 17.93 9.99
CA TYR A 165 -3.55 18.94 8.98
C TYR A 165 -4.75 19.82 9.35
N LYS A 166 -5.47 19.51 10.43
CA LYS A 166 -6.71 20.18 10.87
C LYS A 166 -7.76 20.22 9.76
N TYR A 167 -7.89 19.13 9.05
CA TYR A 167 -8.79 18.98 7.91
C TYR A 167 -9.23 17.52 7.80
N GLU A 168 -10.54 17.27 7.64
CA GLU A 168 -11.07 15.93 7.45
C GLU A 168 -10.94 15.50 5.99
N PHE A 169 -10.15 14.47 5.73
CA PHE A 169 -9.95 13.95 4.37
C PHE A 169 -11.22 13.24 3.88
N PRO A 170 -11.80 13.68 2.73
CA PRO A 170 -12.98 13.03 2.17
C PRO A 170 -12.69 11.61 1.68
N SER A 171 -11.47 11.35 1.22
CA SER A 171 -11.09 10.05 0.71
C SER A 171 -10.93 9.00 1.81
N LYS A 172 -11.40 7.78 1.53
CA LYS A 172 -11.08 6.59 2.33
C LYS A 172 -9.77 5.91 1.89
N TYR A 173 -9.20 6.38 0.80
CA TYR A 173 -7.98 5.85 0.20
C TYR A 173 -6.82 6.85 0.33
N TYR A 174 -5.62 6.31 0.43
CA TYR A 174 -4.40 7.03 0.12
C TYR A 174 -3.73 6.41 -1.12
N PHE A 175 -2.80 7.15 -1.70
CA PHE A 175 -2.18 6.79 -2.98
C PHE A 175 -0.70 6.50 -2.78
N VAL A 176 -0.16 5.59 -3.60
CA VAL A 176 1.28 5.31 -3.63
C VAL A 176 1.78 5.43 -5.06
N LEU A 177 2.80 6.25 -5.26
CA LEU A 177 3.33 6.55 -6.58
C LEU A 177 4.00 5.33 -7.22
N LEU A 178 3.68 5.07 -8.50
CA LEU A 178 4.24 3.99 -9.32
C LEU A 178 5.21 4.50 -10.40
N ASP A 179 5.87 5.63 -10.22
CA ASP A 179 6.76 6.17 -11.23
C ASP A 179 8.22 5.81 -10.95
N ASP A 180 8.74 4.80 -11.66
CA ASP A 180 10.12 4.32 -11.55
C ASP A 180 11.17 5.36 -11.95
N ARG A 181 10.76 6.40 -12.70
CA ARG A 181 11.66 7.49 -13.11
C ARG A 181 12.02 8.42 -11.96
N ILE A 182 11.30 8.33 -10.84
CA ILE A 182 11.42 9.23 -9.71
C ILE A 182 12.14 8.60 -8.55
N THR A 183 11.77 7.37 -8.28
CA THR A 183 12.38 6.61 -7.20
C THR A 183 12.92 5.32 -7.79
N LYS A 184 14.24 5.12 -7.78
CA LYS A 184 14.85 3.78 -7.92
C LYS A 184 14.27 2.78 -6.90
N TYR A 185 13.34 3.22 -6.08
CA TYR A 185 12.80 2.62 -4.89
C TYR A 185 11.28 2.64 -4.89
N SER A 186 10.66 2.74 -6.09
CA SER A 186 9.21 2.60 -6.20
C SER A 186 8.81 1.23 -5.65
N PHE A 187 7.80 1.29 -4.83
CA PHE A 187 7.25 0.14 -4.17
C PHE A 187 6.49 -0.70 -5.21
N ASN A 188 6.97 -1.89 -5.54
CA ASN A 188 6.21 -2.78 -6.42
C ASN A 188 5.18 -3.56 -5.59
N PRO A 189 3.87 -3.30 -5.76
CA PRO A 189 2.81 -3.97 -5.00
C PRO A 189 2.83 -5.49 -5.19
N LEU A 190 3.31 -5.98 -6.33
CA LEU A 190 3.39 -7.40 -6.64
C LEU A 190 4.39 -8.17 -5.78
N VAL A 191 5.40 -7.49 -5.21
CA VAL A 191 6.40 -8.13 -4.35
C VAL A 191 5.75 -8.70 -3.07
N PHE A 192 4.68 -8.07 -2.57
CA PHE A 192 3.97 -8.55 -1.39
C PHE A 192 3.02 -9.72 -1.67
N LEU A 193 2.64 -9.90 -2.92
CA LEU A 193 1.70 -10.95 -3.32
C LEU A 193 2.41 -12.19 -3.88
N ARG A 194 3.73 -12.11 -4.10
CA ARG A 194 4.49 -13.26 -4.62
C ARG A 194 4.28 -14.48 -3.75
N ASN A 195 3.90 -15.53 -4.43
CA ASN A 195 3.73 -16.85 -3.81
C ASN A 195 5.12 -17.50 -3.68
N ASN A 196 5.81 -17.24 -2.57
CA ASN A 196 7.17 -17.78 -2.36
C ASN A 196 7.19 -19.30 -2.14
N HIS A 197 6.02 -19.94 -2.04
CA HIS A 197 5.92 -21.39 -1.79
C HIS A 197 6.14 -22.25 -3.05
N LEU A 198 6.23 -21.66 -4.24
CA LEU A 198 6.51 -22.39 -5.50
C LEU A 198 8.01 -22.37 -5.88
N ASN A 199 8.86 -21.75 -5.08
CA ASN A 199 10.30 -21.64 -5.33
C ASN A 199 11.15 -22.54 -4.44
N TYR A 200 10.54 -23.58 -3.83
CA TYR A 200 11.24 -24.60 -3.08
C TYR A 200 11.10 -25.96 -3.75
#